data_43c8f5f6ba52d3cdd28415d282e6baf1
#
_entry.id   43c8f5f6ba52d3cdd28415d282e6baf1
#
_cell.length_a   1.000
_cell.length_b   1.000
_cell.length_c   1.000
_cell.angle_alpha   90.00
_cell.angle_beta   90.00
_cell.angle_gamma   90.00
#
_symmetry.space_group_name_H-M   'P 1'
#
loop_
_entity.id
_entity.type
_entity.pdbx_description
1 polymer ?
#
loop_
_entity_poly.entity_id
_entity_poly.type
_entity_poly.pdbx_seq_one_letter_code
_entity_poly.pdbx_strand_id
1 'polypeptide(L)'
;MYFVYVLRSLKDNNFYTGFTGDLKKRLTEHNEGMTKSTQYRKPFELIYYEACRNRKDALHREKYLKTTYGKRYLRNRLRNDLLDENEE
;
A
#
# COMPACT_ATOMS: atom_id res chain seq x y z
N MET A 1 3.78 -9.04 14.51
CA MET A 1 3.51 -7.66 14.03
C MET A 1 2.40 -7.67 13.00
N TYR A 2 1.67 -6.57 12.92
CA TYR A 2 0.65 -6.34 11.91
C TYR A 2 1.09 -5.17 11.05
N PHE A 3 0.81 -5.24 9.75
CA PHE A 3 1.33 -4.31 8.77
C PHE A 3 0.21 -3.58 8.07
N VAL A 4 0.37 -2.27 7.92
CA VAL A 4 -0.41 -1.47 6.98
C VAL A 4 0.53 -1.17 5.82
N TYR A 5 0.14 -1.54 4.62
CA TYR A 5 1.02 -1.44 3.45
C TYR A 5 0.37 -0.62 2.35
N VAL A 6 1.21 -0.02 1.54
CA VAL A 6 0.77 0.75 0.38
C VAL A 6 1.47 0.20 -0.85
N LEU A 7 0.66 -0.20 -1.82
CA LEU A 7 1.12 -0.69 -3.12
C LEU A 7 0.86 0.37 -4.17
N ARG A 8 1.69 0.39 -5.21
CA ARG A 8 1.40 1.17 -6.40
C ARG A 8 1.21 0.22 -7.57
N SER A 9 0.09 0.38 -8.27
CA SER A 9 -0.17 -0.39 -9.49
C SER A 9 0.75 0.13 -10.61
N LEU A 10 1.46 -0.77 -11.26
CA LEU A 10 2.27 -0.41 -12.43
C LEU A 10 1.41 -0.29 -13.68
N LYS A 11 0.14 -0.65 -13.58
CA LYS A 11 -0.82 -0.54 -14.67
C LYS A 11 -1.51 0.83 -14.69
N ASP A 12 -1.94 1.33 -13.52
CA ASP A 12 -2.70 2.59 -13.45
C ASP A 12 -2.03 3.67 -12.60
N ASN A 13 -0.88 3.37 -11.97
CA ASN A 13 -0.11 4.25 -11.09
C ASN A 13 -0.85 4.72 -9.83
N ASN A 14 -2.01 4.15 -9.54
CA ASN A 14 -2.76 4.47 -8.35
C ASN A 14 -2.33 3.59 -7.18
N PHE A 15 -2.57 4.09 -5.96
CA PHE A 15 -2.21 3.39 -4.74
C PHE A 15 -3.31 2.42 -4.32
N TYR A 16 -2.90 1.40 -3.60
CA TYR A 16 -3.78 0.49 -2.87
C TYR A 16 -3.23 0.35 -1.46
N THR A 17 -4.08 0.60 -0.45
CA THR A 17 -3.70 0.49 0.95
C THR A 17 -4.41 -0.71 1.57
N GLY A 18 -3.66 -1.55 2.26
CA GLY A 18 -4.19 -2.76 2.86
C GLY A 18 -3.58 -3.06 4.22
N PHE A 19 -4.05 -4.14 4.82
CA PHE A 19 -3.65 -4.62 6.13
C PHE A 19 -3.33 -6.11 6.03
N THR A 20 -2.29 -6.55 6.73
CA THR A 20 -1.95 -7.97 6.76
C THR A 20 -1.09 -8.32 7.98
N GLY A 21 -1.14 -9.59 8.38
CA GLY A 21 -0.19 -10.14 9.35
C GLY A 21 1.06 -10.73 8.69
N ASP A 22 1.07 -10.85 7.35
CA ASP A 22 2.18 -11.42 6.60
C ASP A 22 2.37 -10.63 5.32
N LEU A 23 3.28 -9.67 5.36
CA LEU A 23 3.46 -8.71 4.26
C LEU A 23 3.93 -9.39 2.97
N LYS A 24 4.92 -10.27 3.07
CA LYS A 24 5.47 -10.94 1.89
C LYS A 24 4.44 -11.81 1.19
N LYS A 25 3.71 -12.59 1.96
CA LYS A 25 2.65 -13.45 1.43
C LYS A 25 1.57 -12.62 0.75
N ARG A 26 1.15 -11.54 1.38
CA ARG A 26 0.08 -10.67 0.85
C ARG A 26 0.48 -10.00 -0.46
N LEU A 27 1.72 -9.53 -0.55
CA LEU A 27 2.23 -8.94 -1.79
C LEU A 27 2.22 -9.95 -2.92
N THR A 28 2.65 -11.18 -2.64
CA THR A 28 2.61 -12.28 -3.60
C THR A 28 1.19 -12.55 -4.08
N GLU A 29 0.23 -12.59 -3.15
CA GLU A 29 -1.18 -12.81 -3.48
C GLU A 29 -1.73 -11.72 -4.41
N HIS A 30 -1.40 -10.46 -4.15
CA HIS A 30 -1.82 -9.37 -5.04
C HIS A 30 -1.25 -9.54 -6.44
N ASN A 31 0.03 -9.88 -6.55
CA ASN A 31 0.70 -10.00 -7.84
C ASN A 31 0.31 -11.27 -8.61
N GLU A 32 -0.18 -12.27 -7.92
CA GLU A 32 -0.71 -13.48 -8.56
C GLU A 32 -2.19 -13.36 -8.93
N GLY A 33 -2.81 -12.22 -8.63
CA GLY A 33 -4.21 -11.97 -8.96
C GLY A 33 -5.19 -12.70 -8.06
N MET A 34 -4.77 -13.10 -6.87
CA MET A 34 -5.59 -13.85 -5.92
C MET A 34 -6.54 -12.98 -5.11
N THR A 35 -6.37 -11.65 -5.17
CA THR A 35 -7.21 -10.69 -4.47
C THR A 35 -8.18 -10.06 -5.45
N LYS A 36 -9.47 -10.26 -5.21
CA LYS A 36 -10.53 -9.84 -6.11
C LYS A 36 -10.51 -8.35 -6.43
N SER A 37 -10.23 -7.53 -5.43
CA SER A 37 -10.24 -6.05 -5.58
C SER A 37 -9.06 -5.51 -6.38
N THR A 38 -7.99 -6.29 -6.57
CA THR A 38 -6.77 -5.82 -7.21
C THR A 38 -6.32 -6.64 -8.41
N GLN A 39 -7.02 -7.74 -8.72
CA GLN A 39 -6.56 -8.68 -9.75
C GLN A 39 -6.39 -8.05 -11.14
N TYR A 40 -7.15 -7.01 -11.46
CA TYR A 40 -7.07 -6.34 -12.76
C TYR A 40 -6.14 -5.14 -12.77
N ARG A 41 -5.50 -4.85 -11.64
CA ARG A 41 -4.58 -3.72 -11.49
C ARG A 41 -3.13 -4.13 -11.32
N LYS A 42 -2.85 -5.42 -11.34
CA LYS A 42 -1.49 -5.94 -11.20
C LYS A 42 -0.66 -5.63 -12.45
N PRO A 43 0.68 -5.56 -12.37
CA PRO A 43 1.48 -5.87 -11.18
C PRO A 43 1.57 -4.68 -10.22
N PHE A 44 1.88 -5.00 -8.97
CA PHE A 44 2.05 -4.00 -7.92
C PHE A 44 3.47 -4.01 -7.39
N GLU A 45 3.95 -2.83 -6.98
CA GLU A 45 5.15 -2.75 -6.18
C GLU A 45 4.83 -2.20 -4.80
N LEU A 46 5.53 -2.70 -3.79
CA LEU A 46 5.41 -2.22 -2.42
C LEU A 46 6.22 -0.93 -2.29
N ILE A 47 5.56 0.18 -1.96
CA ILE A 47 6.24 1.48 -1.86
C ILE A 47 6.35 1.99 -0.43
N TYR A 48 5.59 1.41 0.52
CA TYR A 48 5.60 1.86 1.90
C TYR A 48 4.88 0.87 2.78
N TYR A 49 5.35 0.71 4.01
CA TYR A 49 4.58 -0.01 5.02
C TYR A 49 4.91 0.48 6.42
N GLU A 50 3.97 0.27 7.32
CA GLU A 50 4.11 0.52 8.75
C GLU A 50 3.82 -0.78 9.48
N ALA A 51 4.52 -1.00 10.59
CA ALA A 51 4.32 -2.19 11.40
C ALA A 51 3.94 -1.80 12.82
N CYS A 52 2.97 -2.49 13.42
CA CYS A 52 2.61 -2.27 14.80
C CYS A 52 2.21 -3.59 15.46
N ARG A 53 2.25 -3.57 16.80
CA ARG A 53 2.02 -4.78 17.60
C ARG A 53 0.56 -5.14 17.73
N ASN A 54 -0.32 -4.16 17.75
CA ASN A 54 -1.73 -4.36 18.04
C ASN A 54 -2.54 -4.34 16.74
N ARG A 55 -3.35 -5.39 16.56
CA ARG A 55 -4.17 -5.54 15.35
C ARG A 55 -5.15 -4.38 15.16
N LYS A 56 -5.75 -3.92 16.24
CA LYS A 56 -6.73 -2.82 16.17
C LYS A 56 -6.07 -1.52 15.77
N ASP A 57 -4.85 -1.28 16.22
CA ASP A 57 -4.09 -0.09 15.83
C ASP A 57 -3.78 -0.11 14.35
N ALA A 58 -3.39 -1.26 13.81
CA ALA A 58 -3.13 -1.41 12.39
C ALA A 58 -4.39 -1.18 11.55
N LEU A 59 -5.53 -1.74 11.96
CA LEU A 59 -6.79 -1.56 11.25
C LEU A 59 -7.25 -0.10 11.27
N HIS A 60 -7.06 0.57 12.41
CA HIS A 60 -7.39 1.99 12.52
C HIS A 60 -6.52 2.84 11.58
N ARG A 61 -5.23 2.52 11.52
CA ARG A 61 -4.28 3.22 10.65
C ARG A 61 -4.60 2.99 9.17
N GLU A 62 -4.95 1.77 8.80
CA GLU A 62 -5.36 1.45 7.43
C GLU A 62 -6.54 2.33 7.00
N LYS A 63 -7.55 2.43 7.85
CA LYS A 63 -8.72 3.29 7.57
C LYS A 63 -8.31 4.74 7.35
N TYR A 64 -7.44 5.26 8.22
CA TYR A 64 -6.98 6.64 8.10
C TYR A 64 -6.25 6.88 6.78
N LEU A 65 -5.34 5.97 6.39
CA LEU A 65 -4.56 6.14 5.18
C LEU A 65 -5.40 6.08 3.90
N LYS A 66 -6.63 5.59 3.98
CA LYS A 66 -7.56 5.58 2.85
C LYS A 66 -8.36 6.88 2.73
N THR A 67 -8.31 7.74 3.73
CA THR A 67 -8.98 9.05 3.67
C THR A 67 -8.19 10.03 2.82
N THR A 68 -8.82 11.17 2.48
CA THR A 68 -8.14 12.25 1.77
C THR A 68 -6.91 12.74 2.52
N TYR A 69 -7.02 12.87 3.85
CA TYR A 69 -5.88 13.30 4.68
C TYR A 69 -4.76 12.26 4.69
N GLY A 70 -5.11 10.99 4.78
CA GLY A 70 -4.14 9.90 4.75
C GLY A 70 -3.41 9.84 3.41
N LYS A 71 -4.13 10.02 2.31
CA LYS A 71 -3.52 10.03 0.98
C LYS A 71 -2.56 11.21 0.83
N ARG A 72 -2.91 12.36 1.38
CA ARG A 72 -2.03 13.54 1.38
C ARG A 72 -0.78 13.27 2.21
N TYR A 73 -0.94 12.64 3.37
CA TYR A 73 0.18 12.22 4.21
C TYR A 73 1.14 11.32 3.43
N LEU A 74 0.60 10.31 2.74
CA LEU A 74 1.43 9.37 1.98
C LEU A 74 2.18 10.05 0.85
N ARG A 75 1.53 10.93 0.10
CA ARG A 75 2.18 11.65 -0.99
C ARG A 75 3.32 12.53 -0.47
N ASN A 76 3.10 13.19 0.65
CA ASN A 76 4.15 14.00 1.27
C ASN A 76 5.27 13.13 1.83
N ARG A 77 4.93 12.03 2.47
CA ARG A 77 5.89 11.10 3.06
C ARG A 77 6.78 10.44 2.00
N LEU A 78 6.21 10.17 0.84
CA LEU A 78 6.87 9.46 -0.25
C LEU A 78 7.27 10.37 -1.40
N ARG A 79 7.28 11.67 -1.18
CA ARG A 79 7.48 12.65 -2.26
C ARG A 79 8.77 12.45 -3.05
N ASN A 80 9.85 12.06 -2.42
CA ASN A 80 11.12 11.87 -3.10
C ASN A 80 11.06 10.64 -4.01
N ASP A 81 10.47 9.55 -3.54
CA ASP A 81 10.28 8.36 -4.35
C ASP A 81 9.42 8.64 -5.58
N LEU A 82 8.33 9.39 -5.37
CA LEU A 82 7.41 9.74 -6.45
C LEU A 82 8.04 10.73 -7.44
N LEU A 83 8.87 11.66 -6.98
CA LEU A 83 9.58 12.61 -7.84
C LEU A 83 10.65 11.92 -8.67
N ASP A 84 11.42 11.02 -8.06
CA ASP A 84 12.49 10.29 -8.75
C ASP A 84 11.96 9.54 -9.96
N GLU A 85 10.75 8.99 -9.86
CA GLU A 85 10.11 8.27 -10.95
C GLU A 85 9.66 9.19 -12.08
N ASN A 86 9.38 10.45 -11.76
CA ASN A 86 8.94 11.44 -12.75
C ASN A 86 10.09 12.17 -13.42
N GLU A 87 11.31 12.03 -12.91
CA GLU A 87 12.50 12.69 -13.46
C GLU A 87 13.15 11.94 -14.63
N GLU A 88 12.69 10.75 -14.89
CA GLU A 88 13.16 10.01 -16.05
C GLU A 88 12.39 10.44 -17.30
#